data_4b916dc60e47d0f871b4110b5fd86dcd
#
_entry.id   4b916dc60e47d0f871b4110b5fd86dcd
#
_cell.length_a   1.000
_cell.length_b   1.000
_cell.length_c   1.000
_cell.angle_alpha   90.00
_cell.angle_beta   90.00
_cell.angle_gamma   90.00
#
_symmetry.space_group_name_H-M   'P 1'
#
loop_
_entity.id
_entity.type
_entity.pdbx_description
1 polymer ?
#
loop_
_entity_poly.entity_id
_entity_poly.type
_entity_poly.pdbx_seq_one_letter_code
_entity_poly.pdbx_strand_id
1 'polypeptide(L)'
;LIPSYMFMPGKFEEVGRITDNRNDEFLFRQGRTRGYAKTKFHDFNIAYNSVSHLPNVKVFLEQIAAYKEFLMVSWPGLAKQLEEFDYLLAVGELFTMVAYGQLIIESAKIEGISDEVLNQMFDLFIRDFSAYAVELYGKPINTEAQLEMIQNMIKRPIPNQEEFNKVLNE
;
A
#
# COMPACT_ATOMS: atom_id res chain seq x y z
N LEU A 1 4.17 4.79 12.33
CA LEU A 1 3.63 5.20 11.01
C LEU A 1 2.51 4.29 10.52
N ILE A 2 2.70 2.97 10.49
CA ILE A 2 1.73 2.00 9.96
C ILE A 2 0.31 2.20 10.51
N PRO A 3 0.07 2.27 11.83
CA PRO A 3 -1.28 2.47 12.35
C PRO A 3 -1.91 3.80 11.92
N SER A 4 -1.12 4.87 11.88
CA SER A 4 -1.62 6.18 11.47
C SER A 4 -2.07 6.19 10.02
N TYR A 5 -1.32 5.52 9.14
CA TYR A 5 -1.64 5.40 7.73
C TYR A 5 -2.83 4.47 7.48
N MET A 6 -2.80 3.28 8.07
CA MET A 6 -3.78 2.23 7.77
C MET A 6 -5.16 2.46 8.42
N PHE A 7 -5.22 3.12 9.60
CA PHE A 7 -6.42 3.16 10.42
C PHE A 7 -6.87 4.56 10.82
N MET A 8 -6.04 5.59 10.65
CA MET A 8 -6.36 6.96 11.08
C MET A 8 -6.14 7.97 9.96
N PRO A 9 -6.93 7.90 8.87
CA PRO A 9 -6.75 8.78 7.73
C PRO A 9 -6.96 10.24 8.13
N GLY A 10 -6.17 11.11 7.52
CA GLY A 10 -6.32 12.57 7.62
C GLY A 10 -7.35 13.10 6.64
N LYS A 11 -7.40 14.42 6.51
CA LYS A 11 -8.15 15.06 5.44
C LYS A 11 -7.45 14.78 4.11
N PHE A 12 -8.25 14.49 3.08
CA PHE A 12 -7.76 14.44 1.72
C PHE A 12 -7.46 15.86 1.24
N GLU A 13 -6.30 16.03 0.63
CA GLU A 13 -5.92 17.22 -0.12
C GLU A 13 -5.59 16.77 -1.54
N GLU A 14 -6.03 17.53 -2.52
CA GLU A 14 -5.77 17.18 -3.92
C GLU A 14 -4.27 17.28 -4.22
N VAL A 15 -3.73 16.21 -4.81
CA VAL A 15 -2.32 16.14 -5.20
C VAL A 15 -2.17 16.76 -6.58
N GLY A 16 -1.37 17.83 -6.70
CA GLY A 16 -1.03 18.48 -7.95
C GLY A 16 0.32 18.03 -8.52
N ARG A 17 0.63 18.51 -9.73
CA ARG A 17 1.96 18.28 -10.32
C ARG A 17 3.03 19.05 -9.56
N ILE A 18 4.24 18.50 -9.49
CA ILE A 18 5.38 19.17 -8.86
C ILE A 18 5.73 20.50 -9.54
N THR A 19 5.38 20.64 -10.81
CA THR A 19 5.60 21.84 -11.61
C THR A 19 4.51 22.91 -11.42
N ASP A 20 3.42 22.57 -10.72
CA ASP A 20 2.32 23.52 -10.48
C ASP A 20 2.82 24.65 -9.58
N ASN A 21 2.40 25.87 -9.91
CA ASN A 21 2.76 27.03 -9.11
C ASN A 21 2.04 26.96 -7.75
N ARG A 22 2.78 26.80 -6.69
CA ARG A 22 2.27 26.71 -5.32
C ARG A 22 3.14 27.51 -4.35
N ASN A 23 2.56 27.88 -3.22
CA ASN A 23 3.30 28.55 -2.17
C ASN A 23 4.06 27.52 -1.33
N ASP A 24 5.36 27.46 -1.51
CA ASP A 24 6.27 26.55 -0.78
C ASP A 24 6.82 27.15 0.53
N GLU A 25 6.30 28.27 1.01
CA GLU A 25 6.75 28.88 2.28
C GLU A 25 6.70 27.92 3.47
N PHE A 26 5.79 26.93 3.45
CA PHE A 26 5.68 25.94 4.52
C PHE A 26 6.96 25.11 4.68
N LEU A 27 7.77 24.92 3.63
CA LEU A 27 9.05 24.21 3.67
C LEU A 27 10.08 24.94 4.54
N PHE A 28 9.96 26.27 4.65
CA PHE A 28 10.86 27.13 5.41
C PHE A 28 10.32 27.48 6.80
N ARG A 29 9.06 27.13 7.09
CA ARG A 29 8.43 27.36 8.41
C ARG A 29 8.59 26.11 9.27
N GLN A 30 9.75 25.91 9.85
CA GLN A 30 9.97 24.81 10.79
C GLN A 30 9.27 25.11 12.13
N GLY A 31 8.13 24.44 12.33
CA GLY A 31 7.49 24.37 13.64
C GLY A 31 8.15 23.33 14.55
N ARG A 32 7.71 23.27 15.81
CA ARG A 32 8.15 22.22 16.74
C ARG A 32 7.75 20.84 16.15
N THR A 33 8.71 19.95 16.02
CA THR A 33 8.47 18.56 15.63
C THR A 33 7.56 17.88 16.64
N ARG A 34 6.42 17.38 16.17
CA ARG A 34 5.40 16.75 17.02
C ARG A 34 5.55 15.23 17.16
N GLY A 35 6.62 14.67 16.58
CA GLY A 35 6.86 13.23 16.54
C GLY A 35 5.95 12.49 15.54
N TYR A 36 6.32 11.28 15.19
CA TYR A 36 5.65 10.46 14.15
C TYR A 36 4.19 10.14 14.47
N ALA A 37 3.81 10.03 15.75
CA ALA A 37 2.43 9.71 16.17
C ALA A 37 1.40 10.79 15.82
N LYS A 38 1.83 11.98 15.41
CA LYS A 38 0.95 13.10 15.01
C LYS A 38 0.94 13.34 13.51
N THR A 39 1.69 12.57 12.74
CA THR A 39 1.64 12.61 11.28
C THR A 39 0.29 12.08 10.81
N LYS A 40 -0.39 12.87 9.99
CA LYS A 40 -1.63 12.47 9.32
C LYS A 40 -1.32 12.25 7.85
N PHE A 41 -1.82 11.15 7.33
CA PHE A 41 -1.69 10.80 5.92
C PHE A 41 -3.03 11.01 5.23
N HIS A 42 -3.00 11.25 3.92
CA HIS A 42 -4.20 11.20 3.09
C HIS A 42 -4.85 9.82 3.22
N ASP A 43 -6.18 9.78 3.08
CA ASP A 43 -6.88 8.51 3.05
C ASP A 43 -6.58 7.77 1.74
N PHE A 44 -5.73 6.75 1.83
CA PHE A 44 -5.35 5.94 0.67
C PHE A 44 -6.54 5.26 0.01
N ASN A 45 -7.63 5.00 0.75
CA ASN A 45 -8.83 4.39 0.18
C ASN A 45 -9.45 5.26 -0.93
N ILE A 46 -9.29 6.58 -0.88
CA ILE A 46 -9.80 7.48 -1.92
C ILE A 46 -9.12 7.20 -3.27
N ALA A 47 -7.79 7.06 -3.27
CA ALA A 47 -7.03 6.72 -4.46
C ALA A 47 -7.45 5.34 -5.00
N TYR A 48 -7.43 4.31 -4.18
CA TYR A 48 -7.78 2.95 -4.58
C TYR A 48 -9.23 2.82 -5.06
N ASN A 49 -10.18 3.49 -4.40
CA ASN A 49 -11.59 3.46 -4.81
C ASN A 49 -11.80 4.08 -6.19
N SER A 50 -11.01 5.08 -6.58
CA SER A 50 -11.12 5.75 -7.89
C SER A 50 -10.81 4.82 -9.07
N VAL A 51 -10.05 3.74 -8.84
CA VAL A 51 -9.63 2.74 -9.84
C VAL A 51 -10.04 1.32 -9.47
N SER A 52 -10.97 1.17 -8.53
CA SER A 52 -11.46 -0.14 -8.05
C SER A 52 -12.22 -0.96 -9.09
N HIS A 53 -12.53 -0.39 -10.25
CA HIS A 53 -13.09 -1.12 -11.39
C HIS A 53 -12.06 -2.02 -12.08
N LEU A 54 -10.75 -1.76 -11.91
CA LEU A 54 -9.67 -2.53 -12.52
C LEU A 54 -9.50 -3.89 -11.80
N PRO A 55 -9.43 -5.00 -12.57
CA PRO A 55 -9.41 -6.34 -11.99
C PRO A 55 -8.25 -6.58 -11.01
N ASN A 56 -7.02 -6.17 -11.37
CA ASN A 56 -5.86 -6.36 -10.50
C ASN A 56 -5.87 -5.42 -9.30
N VAL A 57 -6.41 -4.22 -9.42
CA VAL A 57 -6.62 -3.34 -8.26
C VAL A 57 -7.59 -3.97 -7.25
N LYS A 58 -8.65 -4.64 -7.71
CA LYS A 58 -9.56 -5.39 -6.81
C LYS A 58 -8.82 -6.48 -6.04
N VAL A 59 -8.00 -7.28 -6.71
CA VAL A 59 -7.20 -8.32 -6.04
C VAL A 59 -6.24 -7.70 -5.03
N PHE A 60 -5.60 -6.59 -5.38
CA PHE A 60 -4.70 -5.90 -4.47
C PHE A 60 -5.44 -5.31 -3.25
N LEU A 61 -6.66 -4.80 -3.44
CA LEU A 61 -7.52 -4.36 -2.32
C LEU A 61 -7.89 -5.51 -1.37
N GLU A 62 -8.07 -6.74 -1.88
CA GLU A 62 -8.25 -7.92 -1.02
C GLU A 62 -6.98 -8.22 -0.21
N GLN A 63 -5.79 -8.06 -0.79
CA GLN A 63 -4.52 -8.20 -0.07
C GLN A 63 -4.38 -7.13 1.02
N ILE A 64 -4.73 -5.88 0.72
CA ILE A 64 -4.75 -4.79 1.70
C ILE A 64 -5.71 -5.11 2.85
N ALA A 65 -6.90 -5.64 2.55
CA ALA A 65 -7.89 -6.00 3.57
C ALA A 65 -7.34 -7.11 4.49
N ALA A 66 -6.73 -8.16 3.93
CA ALA A 66 -6.09 -9.22 4.70
C ALA A 66 -4.92 -8.69 5.57
N TYR A 67 -4.12 -7.78 5.03
CA TYR A 67 -3.05 -7.14 5.79
C TYR A 67 -3.57 -6.27 6.95
N LYS A 68 -4.65 -5.53 6.74
CA LYS A 68 -5.32 -4.78 7.82
C LYS A 68 -5.84 -5.70 8.92
N GLU A 69 -6.44 -6.82 8.55
CA GLU A 69 -6.92 -7.82 9.50
C GLU A 69 -5.75 -8.41 10.30
N PHE A 70 -4.66 -8.80 9.64
CA PHE A 70 -3.43 -9.25 10.28
C PHE A 70 -2.91 -8.22 11.30
N LEU A 71 -2.83 -6.95 10.93
CA LEU A 71 -2.38 -5.88 11.84
C LEU A 71 -3.29 -5.75 13.06
N MET A 72 -4.62 -5.82 12.89
CA MET A 72 -5.60 -5.70 13.98
C MET A 72 -5.50 -6.86 14.97
N VAL A 73 -5.44 -8.08 14.46
CA VAL A 73 -5.38 -9.30 15.31
C VAL A 73 -4.02 -9.41 16.00
N SER A 74 -2.96 -9.05 15.29
CA SER A 74 -1.59 -9.11 15.83
C SER A 74 -1.31 -8.03 16.87
N TRP A 75 -2.10 -6.94 16.90
CA TRP A 75 -1.81 -5.73 17.68
C TRP A 75 -1.41 -5.98 19.14
N PRO A 76 -2.06 -6.86 19.93
CA PRO A 76 -1.69 -7.07 21.33
C PRO A 76 -0.27 -7.63 21.53
N GLY A 77 0.23 -8.44 20.58
CA GLY A 77 1.56 -9.04 20.61
C GLY A 77 2.58 -8.39 19.69
N LEU A 78 2.11 -7.62 18.72
CA LEU A 78 2.91 -7.09 17.62
C LEU A 78 4.05 -6.18 18.09
N ALA A 79 3.82 -5.38 19.13
CA ALA A 79 4.85 -4.50 19.66
C ALA A 79 6.12 -5.26 20.08
N LYS A 80 5.97 -6.43 20.69
CA LYS A 80 7.09 -7.30 21.08
C LYS A 80 7.73 -7.99 19.86
N GLN A 81 6.92 -8.43 18.89
CA GLN A 81 7.40 -9.05 17.66
C GLN A 81 8.19 -8.03 16.79
N LEU A 82 7.80 -6.75 16.80
CA LEU A 82 8.50 -5.69 16.07
C LEU A 82 9.85 -5.29 16.72
N GLU A 83 10.19 -5.79 17.89
CA GLU A 83 11.56 -5.70 18.44
C GLU A 83 12.55 -6.56 17.67
N GLU A 84 12.07 -7.63 17.01
CA GLU A 84 12.84 -8.41 16.04
C GLU A 84 12.91 -7.64 14.72
N PHE A 85 14.11 -7.14 14.41
CA PHE A 85 14.32 -6.26 13.26
C PHE A 85 13.90 -6.89 11.91
N ASP A 86 14.17 -8.17 11.74
CA ASP A 86 13.82 -8.95 10.56
C ASP A 86 12.29 -9.08 10.38
N TYR A 87 11.56 -9.23 11.49
CA TYR A 87 10.10 -9.25 11.47
C TYR A 87 9.53 -7.85 11.15
N LEU A 88 10.11 -6.81 11.76
CA LEU A 88 9.73 -5.42 11.48
C LEU A 88 9.88 -5.08 10.00
N LEU A 89 10.98 -5.53 9.37
CA LEU A 89 11.21 -5.31 7.94
C LEU A 89 10.13 -5.99 7.10
N ALA A 90 9.84 -7.27 7.34
CA ALA A 90 8.83 -8.02 6.57
C ALA A 90 7.42 -7.38 6.68
N VAL A 91 7.02 -6.93 7.87
CA VAL A 91 5.77 -6.17 8.05
C VAL A 91 5.83 -4.81 7.34
N GLY A 92 6.99 -4.15 7.37
CA GLY A 92 7.22 -2.86 6.74
C GLY A 92 7.17 -2.90 5.22
N GLU A 93 7.65 -3.98 4.59
CA GLU A 93 7.60 -4.18 3.13
C GLU A 93 6.16 -4.25 2.62
N LEU A 94 5.30 -5.02 3.29
CA LEU A 94 3.87 -5.07 2.97
C LEU A 94 3.21 -3.67 3.08
N PHE A 95 3.53 -2.93 4.14
CA PHE A 95 3.07 -1.56 4.30
C PHE A 95 3.55 -0.65 3.17
N THR A 96 4.82 -0.77 2.78
CA THR A 96 5.42 0.03 1.71
C THR A 96 4.69 -0.19 0.38
N MET A 97 4.30 -1.44 0.07
CA MET A 97 3.53 -1.74 -1.13
C MET A 97 2.17 -1.02 -1.15
N VAL A 98 1.48 -0.95 0.00
CA VAL A 98 0.19 -0.22 0.08
C VAL A 98 0.38 1.28 -0.16
N ALA A 99 1.39 1.87 0.48
CA ALA A 99 1.67 3.29 0.33
C ALA A 99 2.17 3.63 -1.09
N TYR A 100 3.00 2.77 -1.66
CA TYR A 100 3.52 2.96 -3.01
C TYR A 100 2.44 2.81 -4.07
N GLY A 101 1.53 1.85 -3.91
CA GLY A 101 0.37 1.71 -4.80
C GLY A 101 -0.53 2.94 -4.80
N GLN A 102 -0.77 3.59 -3.63
CA GLN A 102 -1.46 4.88 -3.58
C GLN A 102 -0.75 5.93 -4.46
N LEU A 103 0.57 6.09 -4.29
CA LEU A 103 1.35 7.08 -5.05
C LEU A 103 1.33 6.81 -6.55
N ILE A 104 1.36 5.55 -6.97
CA ILE A 104 1.25 5.15 -8.38
C ILE A 104 -0.11 5.55 -8.95
N ILE A 105 -1.21 5.30 -8.23
CA ILE A 105 -2.56 5.69 -8.68
C ILE A 105 -2.67 7.21 -8.80
N GLU A 106 -2.22 7.95 -7.80
CA GLU A 106 -2.25 9.42 -7.80
C GLU A 106 -1.41 9.98 -8.94
N SER A 107 -0.21 9.43 -9.17
CA SER A 107 0.66 9.80 -10.29
C SER A 107 0.04 9.46 -11.65
N ALA A 108 -0.55 8.28 -11.79
CA ALA A 108 -1.22 7.85 -13.02
C ALA A 108 -2.36 8.81 -13.39
N LYS A 109 -3.15 9.26 -12.40
CA LYS A 109 -4.21 10.25 -12.60
C LYS A 109 -3.67 11.60 -13.07
N ILE A 110 -2.56 12.07 -12.49
CA ILE A 110 -1.92 13.35 -12.84
C ILE A 110 -1.35 13.31 -14.26
N GLU A 111 -0.70 12.22 -14.62
CA GLU A 111 0.00 12.05 -15.89
C GLU A 111 -0.88 11.49 -17.01
N GLY A 112 -2.13 11.10 -16.72
CA GLY A 112 -3.07 10.58 -17.71
C GLY A 112 -2.67 9.18 -18.22
N ILE A 113 -2.09 8.35 -17.33
CA ILE A 113 -1.75 6.95 -17.65
C ILE A 113 -3.04 6.16 -17.85
N SER A 114 -3.06 5.30 -18.88
CA SER A 114 -4.23 4.49 -19.21
C SER A 114 -4.55 3.44 -18.13
N ASP A 115 -5.83 3.05 -18.06
CA ASP A 115 -6.30 2.01 -17.16
C ASP A 115 -5.62 0.66 -17.43
N GLU A 116 -5.32 0.36 -18.70
CA GLU A 116 -4.62 -0.84 -19.12
C GLU A 116 -3.20 -0.91 -18.52
N VAL A 117 -2.44 0.19 -18.64
CA VAL A 117 -1.09 0.26 -18.06
C VAL A 117 -1.16 0.15 -16.54
N LEU A 118 -2.09 0.86 -15.90
CA LEU A 118 -2.25 0.82 -14.46
C LEU A 118 -2.61 -0.59 -13.96
N ASN A 119 -3.52 -1.28 -14.66
CA ASN A 119 -3.89 -2.66 -14.33
C ASN A 119 -2.72 -3.63 -14.45
N GLN A 120 -1.82 -3.45 -15.45
CA GLN A 120 -0.59 -4.24 -15.58
C GLN A 120 0.44 -3.91 -14.48
N MET A 121 0.55 -2.67 -14.04
CA MET A 121 1.37 -2.32 -12.86
C MET A 121 0.88 -3.07 -11.62
N PHE A 122 -0.44 -3.15 -11.42
CA PHE A 122 -1.00 -3.89 -10.29
C PHE A 122 -0.88 -5.43 -10.41
N ASP A 123 -0.66 -6.00 -11.59
CA ASP A 123 -0.22 -7.40 -11.72
C ASP A 123 1.11 -7.61 -10.96
N LEU A 124 2.08 -6.72 -11.15
CA LEU A 124 3.37 -6.80 -10.45
C LEU A 124 3.20 -6.58 -8.94
N PHE A 125 2.40 -5.59 -8.52
CA PHE A 125 2.12 -5.32 -7.11
C PHE A 125 1.55 -6.53 -6.38
N ILE A 126 0.63 -7.27 -6.99
CA ILE A 126 0.05 -8.49 -6.40
C ILE A 126 1.12 -9.56 -6.19
N ARG A 127 2.02 -9.74 -7.16
CA ARG A 127 3.12 -10.71 -7.08
C ARG A 127 4.11 -10.35 -6.00
N ASP A 128 4.54 -9.09 -5.96
CA ASP A 128 5.51 -8.61 -4.98
C ASP A 128 4.92 -8.66 -3.56
N PHE A 129 3.67 -8.21 -3.39
CA PHE A 129 2.98 -8.31 -2.11
C PHE A 129 2.85 -9.77 -1.64
N SER A 130 2.53 -10.69 -2.56
CA SER A 130 2.47 -12.11 -2.25
C SER A 130 3.84 -12.69 -1.87
N ALA A 131 4.92 -12.24 -2.52
CA ALA A 131 6.28 -12.65 -2.17
C ALA A 131 6.66 -12.18 -0.76
N TYR A 132 6.38 -10.92 -0.41
CA TYR A 132 6.60 -10.41 0.94
C TYR A 132 5.70 -11.09 1.99
N ALA A 133 4.47 -11.45 1.62
CA ALA A 133 3.62 -12.25 2.51
C ALA A 133 4.19 -13.65 2.77
N VAL A 134 4.78 -14.30 1.76
CA VAL A 134 5.50 -15.59 1.94
C VAL A 134 6.71 -15.43 2.85
N GLU A 135 7.46 -14.34 2.71
CA GLU A 135 8.58 -14.06 3.61
C GLU A 135 8.11 -13.88 5.05
N LEU A 136 7.06 -13.08 5.27
CA LEU A 136 6.46 -12.90 6.60
C LEU A 136 5.94 -14.23 7.16
N TYR A 137 5.32 -15.08 6.31
CA TYR A 137 4.86 -16.42 6.71
C TYR A 137 5.97 -17.29 7.27
N GLY A 138 7.17 -17.19 6.68
CA GLY A 138 8.35 -17.95 7.12
C GLY A 138 8.96 -17.51 8.44
N LYS A 139 8.52 -16.42 9.06
CA LYS A 139 9.11 -15.95 10.34
C LYS A 139 8.65 -16.82 11.51
N PRO A 140 9.59 -17.35 12.31
CA PRO A 140 9.28 -18.36 13.34
C PRO A 140 8.48 -17.83 14.54
N ILE A 141 8.37 -16.52 14.69
CA ILE A 141 7.64 -15.89 15.80
C ILE A 141 6.15 -15.68 15.52
N ASN A 142 5.66 -16.04 14.32
CA ASN A 142 4.25 -16.01 14.01
C ASN A 142 3.43 -16.97 14.85
N THR A 143 2.26 -16.55 15.29
CA THR A 143 1.24 -17.42 15.88
C THR A 143 0.44 -18.11 14.77
N GLU A 144 -0.25 -19.23 15.09
CA GLU A 144 -1.13 -19.93 14.13
C GLU A 144 -2.18 -18.99 13.52
N ALA A 145 -2.79 -18.13 14.34
CA ALA A 145 -3.76 -17.15 13.85
C ALA A 145 -3.15 -16.15 12.86
N GLN A 146 -1.90 -15.74 13.09
CA GLN A 146 -1.17 -14.88 12.15
C GLN A 146 -0.86 -15.60 10.84
N LEU A 147 -0.47 -16.87 10.90
CA LEU A 147 -0.19 -17.67 9.72
C LEU A 147 -1.41 -17.79 8.80
N GLU A 148 -2.60 -18.05 9.36
CA GLU A 148 -3.85 -18.09 8.59
C GLU A 148 -4.13 -16.77 7.87
N MET A 149 -3.94 -15.64 8.53
CA MET A 149 -4.15 -14.32 7.93
C MET A 149 -3.12 -13.98 6.85
N ILE A 150 -1.86 -14.35 7.08
CA ILE A 150 -0.79 -14.13 6.11
C ILE A 150 -1.08 -14.95 4.83
N GLN A 151 -1.59 -16.16 4.94
CA GLN A 151 -1.98 -16.96 3.76
C GLN A 151 -3.04 -16.25 2.90
N ASN A 152 -3.97 -15.52 3.52
CA ASN A 152 -4.99 -14.75 2.81
C ASN A 152 -4.42 -13.58 1.99
N MET A 153 -3.20 -13.13 2.31
CA MET A 153 -2.49 -12.10 1.56
C MET A 153 -1.85 -12.63 0.26
N ILE A 154 -1.67 -13.96 0.14
CA ILE A 154 -1.02 -14.57 -1.02
C ILE A 154 -2.06 -14.75 -2.12
N LYS A 155 -1.97 -13.91 -3.15
CA LYS A 155 -2.90 -13.88 -4.27
C LYS A 155 -2.16 -14.02 -5.60
N ARG A 156 -2.93 -14.28 -6.64
CA ARG A 156 -2.44 -14.29 -8.03
C ARG A 156 -3.14 -13.19 -8.80
N PRO A 157 -2.44 -12.48 -9.68
CA PRO A 157 -3.06 -11.49 -10.54
C PRO A 157 -4.01 -12.16 -11.53
N ILE A 158 -4.92 -11.37 -12.07
CA ILE A 158 -5.82 -11.78 -13.15
C ILE A 158 -5.13 -11.47 -14.48
N PRO A 159 -4.69 -12.48 -15.24
CA PRO A 159 -4.01 -12.26 -16.52
C PRO A 159 -5.00 -11.75 -17.56
N ASN A 160 -4.58 -10.76 -18.35
CA ASN A 160 -5.30 -10.28 -19.52
C ASN A 160 -4.33 -10.08 -20.69
N GLN A 161 -4.26 -11.08 -21.59
CA GLN A 161 -3.31 -11.05 -22.70
C GLN A 161 -3.64 -9.98 -23.74
N GLU A 162 -4.92 -9.66 -23.93
CA GLU A 162 -5.33 -8.61 -24.89
C GLU A 162 -4.90 -7.23 -24.40
N GLU A 163 -5.11 -6.96 -23.12
CA GLU A 163 -4.69 -5.72 -22.45
C GLU A 163 -3.16 -5.60 -22.46
N PHE A 164 -2.45 -6.67 -22.14
CA PHE A 164 -0.99 -6.70 -22.19
C PHE A 164 -0.45 -6.38 -23.60
N ASN A 165 -1.07 -6.92 -24.64
CA ASN A 165 -0.68 -6.65 -26.03
C ASN A 165 -0.94 -5.19 -26.43
N LYS A 166 -1.97 -4.53 -25.88
CA LYS A 166 -2.21 -3.09 -26.10
C LYS A 166 -1.09 -2.27 -25.48
N VAL A 167 -0.75 -2.53 -24.21
CA VAL A 167 0.32 -1.83 -23.49
C VAL A 167 1.68 -1.95 -24.17
N LEU A 168 1.97 -3.11 -24.81
CA LEU A 168 3.22 -3.29 -25.56
C LEU A 168 3.31 -2.44 -26.84
N ASN A 169 2.17 -1.93 -27.35
CA ASN A 169 2.10 -1.17 -28.60
C ASN A 169 1.87 0.34 -28.37
N GLU A 170 1.74 0.77 -27.12
CA GLU A 170 1.75 2.17 -26.69
C GLU A 170 3.18 2.70 -26.50
#